data_c3cf28716b3c66ea9b28ed858adf1f98
#
_entry.id   c3cf28716b3c66ea9b28ed858adf1f98
#
_cell.length_a   1.000
_cell.length_b   1.000
_cell.length_c   1.000
_cell.angle_alpha   90.00
_cell.angle_beta   90.00
_cell.angle_gamma   90.00
#
_symmetry.space_group_name_H-M   'P 1'
#
loop_
_entity.id
_entity.type
_entity.pdbx_description
1 polymer ?
#
loop_
_entity_poly.entity_id
_entity_poly.type
_entity_poly.pdbx_seq_one_letter_code
_entity_poly.pdbx_strand_id
1 'polypeptide(L)'
;MKKNIILASSALLLSSIFFVINDAIINYLSSNNIQFYHFIFYGTPAYLSVPIYLFFKKNLKKHLVSTNYKILIIRSLIFSPMPFITFLALKNISLPEFTTLNMSSPLVGAILAFFILKEKLNLFIYTSLFFGFTGVLFVVQPGFDTFNIYFLVTLLGVCLITLSTVIVNKFNNIATAVGYFIYGGLIIHI
;
A
#
# COMPACT_ATOMS: atom_id res chain seq x y z
N MET A 1 3.05 -10.39 27.46
CA MET A 1 2.82 -9.15 26.68
C MET A 1 4.08 -8.67 25.97
N LYS A 2 5.20 -8.39 26.66
CA LYS A 2 6.45 -7.89 26.04
C LYS A 2 6.99 -8.75 24.88
N LYS A 3 6.99 -10.09 25.00
CA LYS A 3 7.48 -11.01 23.96
C LYS A 3 6.70 -10.91 22.65
N ASN A 4 5.37 -10.73 22.72
CA ASN A 4 4.53 -10.58 21.51
C ASN A 4 4.75 -9.22 20.82
N ILE A 5 5.05 -8.17 21.59
CA ILE A 5 5.37 -6.83 21.04
C ILE A 5 6.71 -6.90 20.30
N ILE A 6 7.74 -7.51 20.89
CA ILE A 6 9.05 -7.67 20.23
C ILE A 6 8.92 -8.48 18.94
N LEU A 7 8.16 -9.60 18.98
CA LEU A 7 7.93 -10.42 17.79
C LEU A 7 7.17 -9.65 16.69
N ALA A 8 6.14 -8.88 17.07
CA ALA A 8 5.41 -8.05 16.12
C ALA A 8 6.28 -6.95 15.51
N SER A 9 7.09 -6.27 16.33
CA SER A 9 8.01 -5.23 15.87
C SER A 9 9.09 -5.78 14.95
N SER A 10 9.68 -6.94 15.26
CA SER A 10 10.66 -7.59 14.40
C SER A 10 10.07 -8.06 13.07
N ALA A 11 8.83 -8.57 13.08
CA ALA A 11 8.11 -8.94 11.86
C ALA A 11 7.82 -7.71 10.97
N LEU A 12 7.46 -6.57 11.56
CA LEU A 12 7.26 -5.32 10.84
C LEU A 12 8.57 -4.81 10.20
N LEU A 13 9.69 -4.87 10.93
CA LEU A 13 10.99 -4.48 10.40
C LEU A 13 11.41 -5.39 9.22
N LEU A 14 11.25 -6.69 9.36
CA LEU A 14 11.51 -7.64 8.27
C LEU A 14 10.64 -7.36 7.05
N SER A 15 9.34 -7.13 7.24
CA SER A 15 8.44 -6.80 6.13
C SER A 15 8.84 -5.50 5.42
N SER A 16 9.25 -4.47 6.17
CA SER A 16 9.73 -3.21 5.58
C SER A 16 10.98 -3.41 4.72
N ILE A 17 11.91 -4.25 5.15
CA ILE A 17 13.11 -4.60 4.35
C ILE A 17 12.69 -5.28 3.04
N PHE A 18 11.78 -6.26 3.10
CA PHE A 18 11.28 -6.92 1.88
C PHE A 18 10.54 -5.97 0.95
N PHE A 19 9.78 -5.00 1.48
CA PHE A 19 9.13 -3.97 0.67
C PHE A 19 10.15 -3.11 -0.07
N VAL A 20 11.19 -2.63 0.61
CA VAL A 20 12.25 -1.81 -0.02
C VAL A 20 13.00 -2.61 -1.09
N ILE A 21 13.32 -3.88 -0.83
CA ILE A 21 13.96 -4.76 -1.82
C ILE A 21 13.04 -4.94 -3.04
N ASN A 22 11.75 -5.16 -2.83
CA ASN A 22 10.77 -5.28 -3.91
C ASN A 22 10.72 -4.00 -4.75
N ASP A 23 10.63 -2.82 -4.12
CA ASP A 23 10.61 -1.53 -4.82
C ASP A 23 11.91 -1.28 -5.60
N ALA A 24 13.06 -1.66 -5.05
CA ALA A 24 14.35 -1.58 -5.75
C ALA A 24 14.40 -2.50 -6.98
N ILE A 25 13.86 -3.72 -6.88
CA ILE A 25 13.74 -4.65 -8.01
C ILE A 25 12.81 -4.07 -9.09
N ILE A 26 11.66 -3.52 -8.69
CA ILE A 26 10.72 -2.89 -9.62
C ILE A 26 11.39 -1.71 -10.35
N ASN A 27 12.08 -0.83 -9.62
CA ASN A 27 12.80 0.30 -10.20
C ASN A 27 13.85 -0.16 -11.21
N TYR A 28 14.69 -1.15 -10.86
CA TYR A 28 15.70 -1.71 -11.74
C TYR A 28 15.11 -2.35 -12.99
N LEU A 29 14.07 -3.18 -12.84
CA LEU A 29 13.46 -3.90 -13.96
C LEU A 29 12.68 -2.96 -14.88
N SER A 30 11.96 -1.99 -14.34
CA SER A 30 11.18 -1.04 -15.12
C SER A 30 12.05 -0.09 -15.94
N SER A 31 13.25 0.26 -15.46
CA SER A 31 14.24 1.03 -16.20
C SER A 31 14.90 0.24 -17.33
N ASN A 32 14.91 -1.09 -17.28
CA ASN A 32 15.46 -1.99 -18.30
C ASN A 32 14.42 -2.48 -19.34
N ASN A 33 13.45 -1.65 -19.70
CA ASN A 33 12.42 -1.92 -20.72
C ASN A 33 11.45 -3.08 -20.41
N ILE A 34 11.39 -3.56 -19.19
CA ILE A 34 10.39 -4.54 -18.79
C ILE A 34 9.04 -3.83 -18.70
N GLN A 35 8.01 -4.43 -19.29
CA GLN A 35 6.65 -3.88 -19.30
C GLN A 35 5.86 -4.38 -18.09
N PHE A 36 4.84 -3.63 -17.67
CA PHE A 36 4.00 -3.95 -16.52
C PHE A 36 3.37 -5.35 -16.58
N TYR A 37 2.95 -5.81 -17.75
CA TYR A 37 2.33 -7.14 -17.89
C TYR A 37 3.29 -8.30 -17.56
N HIS A 38 4.59 -8.14 -17.77
CA HIS A 38 5.58 -9.14 -17.32
C HIS A 38 5.58 -9.24 -15.79
N PHE A 39 5.43 -8.10 -15.09
CA PHE A 39 5.34 -8.06 -13.63
C PHE A 39 4.15 -8.86 -13.11
N ILE A 40 2.97 -8.65 -13.72
CA ILE A 40 1.76 -9.40 -13.38
C ILE A 40 1.95 -10.89 -13.69
N PHE A 41 2.45 -11.21 -14.88
CA PHE A 41 2.63 -12.61 -15.31
C PHE A 41 3.57 -13.38 -14.38
N TYR A 42 4.76 -12.84 -14.09
CA TYR A 42 5.71 -13.50 -13.21
C TYR A 42 5.36 -13.40 -11.72
N GLY A 43 4.57 -12.42 -11.32
CA GLY A 43 4.05 -12.28 -9.96
C GLY A 43 2.91 -13.24 -9.64
N THR A 44 2.14 -13.70 -10.65
CA THR A 44 1.01 -14.59 -10.47
C THR A 44 1.34 -15.91 -9.76
N PRO A 45 2.42 -16.66 -10.09
CA PRO A 45 2.79 -17.87 -9.36
C PRO A 45 3.11 -17.60 -7.88
N ALA A 46 3.81 -16.50 -7.59
CA ALA A 46 4.12 -16.10 -6.22
C ALA A 46 2.84 -15.77 -5.44
N TYR A 47 1.90 -15.04 -6.05
CA TYR A 47 0.60 -14.78 -5.45
C TYR A 47 -0.18 -16.09 -5.20
N LEU A 48 -0.27 -16.99 -6.19
CA LEU A 48 -1.01 -18.24 -6.08
C LEU A 48 -0.41 -19.22 -5.06
N SER A 49 0.87 -19.09 -4.73
CA SER A 49 1.51 -19.97 -3.74
C SER A 49 0.81 -19.95 -2.37
N VAL A 50 0.32 -18.80 -1.92
CA VAL A 50 -0.37 -18.65 -0.63
C VAL A 50 -1.73 -19.35 -0.62
N PRO A 51 -2.68 -19.09 -1.54
CA PRO A 51 -3.95 -19.80 -1.56
C PRO A 51 -3.77 -21.31 -1.82
N ILE A 52 -2.81 -21.73 -2.66
CA ILE A 52 -2.51 -23.15 -2.88
C ILE A 52 -2.01 -23.81 -1.59
N TYR A 53 -1.06 -23.21 -0.88
CA TYR A 53 -0.58 -23.70 0.41
C TYR A 53 -1.72 -23.87 1.43
N LEU A 54 -2.60 -22.86 1.52
CA LEU A 54 -3.75 -22.89 2.43
C LEU A 54 -4.80 -23.94 2.02
N PHE A 55 -4.94 -24.20 0.71
CA PHE A 55 -5.82 -25.26 0.21
C PHE A 55 -5.34 -26.62 0.68
N PHE A 56 -4.05 -26.96 0.52
CA PHE A 56 -3.47 -28.20 1.02
C PHE A 56 -3.56 -28.34 2.54
N LYS A 57 -3.43 -27.24 3.29
CA LYS A 57 -3.62 -27.21 4.75
C LYS A 57 -5.07 -27.25 5.20
N LYS A 58 -6.06 -27.32 4.28
CA LYS A 58 -7.51 -27.26 4.55
C LYS A 58 -7.97 -26.03 5.34
N ASN A 59 -7.15 -24.96 5.34
CA ASN A 59 -7.42 -23.73 6.07
C ASN A 59 -7.95 -22.58 5.17
N LEU A 60 -8.03 -22.80 3.84
CA LEU A 60 -8.40 -21.75 2.89
C LEU A 60 -9.79 -21.16 3.20
N LYS A 61 -10.78 -22.00 3.50
CA LYS A 61 -12.16 -21.55 3.83
C LYS A 61 -12.18 -20.54 4.98
N LYS A 62 -11.36 -20.73 6.01
CA LYS A 62 -11.28 -19.83 7.17
C LYS A 62 -10.85 -18.40 6.76
N HIS A 63 -10.00 -18.27 5.77
CA HIS A 63 -9.48 -16.98 5.30
C HIS A 63 -10.35 -16.34 4.21
N LEU A 64 -11.21 -17.12 3.55
CA LEU A 64 -12.18 -16.62 2.57
C LEU A 64 -13.44 -16.03 3.20
N VAL A 65 -13.72 -16.36 4.47
CA VAL A 65 -14.90 -15.84 5.18
C VAL A 65 -14.69 -14.37 5.53
N SER A 66 -15.68 -13.56 5.19
CA SER A 66 -15.75 -12.13 5.52
C SER A 66 -17.08 -11.81 6.16
N THR A 67 -17.09 -10.89 7.11
CA THR A 67 -18.32 -10.35 7.71
C THR A 67 -19.08 -9.41 6.77
N ASN A 68 -18.39 -8.82 5.79
CA ASN A 68 -19.00 -7.93 4.79
C ASN A 68 -18.26 -7.98 3.46
N TYR A 69 -18.74 -8.81 2.54
CA TYR A 69 -18.13 -9.00 1.22
C TYR A 69 -18.20 -7.74 0.33
N LYS A 70 -19.25 -6.91 0.44
CA LYS A 70 -19.37 -5.69 -0.34
C LYS A 70 -18.21 -4.74 -0.06
N ILE A 71 -17.94 -4.51 1.23
CA ILE A 71 -16.84 -3.63 1.65
C ILE A 71 -15.49 -4.24 1.28
N LEU A 72 -15.34 -5.55 1.41
CA LEU A 72 -14.13 -6.27 1.04
C LEU A 72 -13.82 -6.10 -0.47
N ILE A 73 -14.82 -6.22 -1.34
CA ILE A 73 -14.68 -6.02 -2.78
C ILE A 73 -14.36 -4.56 -3.10
N ILE A 74 -15.09 -3.60 -2.51
CA ILE A 74 -14.82 -2.16 -2.71
C ILE A 74 -13.38 -1.82 -2.31
N ARG A 75 -12.92 -2.29 -1.17
CA ARG A 75 -11.55 -2.11 -0.69
C ARG A 75 -10.54 -2.69 -1.67
N SER A 76 -10.80 -3.90 -2.17
CA SER A 76 -9.90 -4.58 -3.11
C SER A 76 -9.87 -3.88 -4.48
N LEU A 77 -11.00 -3.33 -4.95
CA LEU A 77 -11.06 -2.49 -6.15
C LEU A 77 -10.27 -1.19 -6.00
N ILE A 78 -10.38 -0.51 -4.85
CA ILE A 78 -9.59 0.69 -4.56
C ILE A 78 -8.09 0.37 -4.54
N PHE A 79 -7.71 -0.81 -4.05
CA PHE A 79 -6.32 -1.23 -3.99
C PHE A 79 -5.77 -1.73 -5.34
N SER A 80 -6.62 -2.22 -6.24
CA SER A 80 -6.20 -2.89 -7.48
C SER A 80 -5.30 -2.05 -8.42
N PRO A 81 -5.41 -0.70 -8.51
CA PRO A 81 -4.50 0.09 -9.35
C PRO A 81 -3.08 0.22 -8.78
N MET A 82 -2.87 -0.13 -7.50
CA MET A 82 -1.59 0.11 -6.81
C MET A 82 -0.37 -0.51 -7.49
N PRO A 83 -0.36 -1.78 -7.94
CA PRO A 83 0.80 -2.34 -8.61
C PRO A 83 1.17 -1.58 -9.89
N PHE A 84 0.16 -1.12 -10.64
CA PHE A 84 0.37 -0.32 -11.85
C PHE A 84 0.94 1.07 -11.52
N ILE A 85 0.36 1.74 -10.51
CA ILE A 85 0.83 3.05 -10.04
C ILE A 85 2.27 2.97 -9.54
N THR A 86 2.60 1.95 -8.73
CA THR A 86 3.94 1.72 -8.21
C THR A 86 4.94 1.48 -9.34
N PHE A 87 4.60 0.62 -10.31
CA PHE A 87 5.43 0.35 -11.47
C PHE A 87 5.67 1.62 -12.31
N LEU A 88 4.60 2.36 -12.59
CA LEU A 88 4.66 3.58 -13.40
C LEU A 88 5.47 4.68 -12.70
N ALA A 89 5.31 4.83 -11.39
CA ALA A 89 6.08 5.77 -10.59
C ALA A 89 7.57 5.41 -10.60
N LEU A 90 7.92 4.19 -10.19
CA LEU A 90 9.31 3.72 -10.09
C LEU A 90 10.03 3.65 -11.45
N LYS A 91 9.30 3.62 -12.56
CA LYS A 91 9.86 3.75 -13.90
C LYS A 91 10.33 5.18 -14.22
N ASN A 92 9.71 6.20 -13.62
CA ASN A 92 9.84 7.59 -14.04
C ASN A 92 10.39 8.53 -12.95
N ILE A 93 10.47 8.08 -11.70
CA ILE A 93 11.09 8.81 -10.59
C ILE A 93 12.09 7.91 -9.87
N SER A 94 13.02 8.52 -9.16
CA SER A 94 14.03 7.77 -8.40
C SER A 94 13.41 7.05 -7.19
N LEU A 95 14.05 5.94 -6.78
CA LEU A 95 13.61 5.18 -5.59
C LEU A 95 13.57 6.02 -4.31
N PRO A 96 14.54 6.93 -4.01
CA PRO A 96 14.44 7.81 -2.85
C PRO A 96 13.26 8.77 -2.90
N GLU A 97 12.94 9.35 -4.05
CA GLU A 97 11.76 10.23 -4.23
C GLU A 97 10.47 9.45 -3.99
N PHE A 98 10.35 8.27 -4.61
CA PHE A 98 9.19 7.38 -4.42
C PHE A 98 8.99 7.00 -2.95
N THR A 99 10.05 6.57 -2.26
CA THR A 99 9.97 6.18 -0.84
C THR A 99 9.61 7.35 0.05
N THR A 100 10.17 8.55 -0.20
CA THR A 100 9.84 9.76 0.55
C THR A 100 8.37 10.14 0.41
N LEU A 101 7.82 10.06 -0.81
CA LEU A 101 6.41 10.32 -1.06
C LEU A 101 5.51 9.27 -0.37
N ASN A 102 5.88 7.99 -0.40
CA ASN A 102 5.15 6.94 0.31
C ASN A 102 5.15 7.13 1.83
N MET A 103 6.21 7.70 2.40
CA MET A 103 6.26 8.07 3.82
C MET A 103 5.26 9.18 4.21
N SER A 104 4.59 9.83 3.25
CA SER A 104 3.46 10.73 3.51
C SER A 104 2.16 10.00 3.86
N SER A 105 2.10 8.67 3.75
CA SER A 105 0.89 7.87 4.01
C SER A 105 0.29 8.09 5.41
N PRO A 106 1.04 8.25 6.51
CA PRO A 106 0.45 8.58 7.81
C PRO A 106 -0.24 9.95 7.84
N LEU A 107 0.28 10.93 7.06
CA LEU A 107 -0.31 12.26 6.97
C LEU A 107 -1.67 12.21 6.27
N VAL A 108 -1.71 11.54 5.12
CA VAL A 108 -2.95 11.28 4.37
C VAL A 108 -3.91 10.46 5.24
N GLY A 109 -3.40 9.48 5.97
CA GLY A 109 -4.18 8.65 6.90
C GLY A 109 -4.86 9.46 8.00
N ALA A 110 -4.16 10.40 8.62
CA ALA A 110 -4.73 11.27 9.63
C ALA A 110 -5.87 12.15 9.07
N ILE A 111 -5.71 12.68 7.86
CA ILE A 111 -6.75 13.46 7.17
C ILE A 111 -7.97 12.58 6.85
N LEU A 112 -7.76 11.40 6.28
CA LEU A 112 -8.85 10.49 5.96
C LEU A 112 -9.55 9.96 7.21
N ALA A 113 -8.81 9.69 8.30
CA ALA A 113 -9.39 9.30 9.59
C ALA A 113 -10.28 10.41 10.17
N PHE A 114 -9.85 11.68 10.09
CA PHE A 114 -10.68 12.81 10.50
C PHE A 114 -12.02 12.85 9.72
N PHE A 115 -11.99 12.74 8.39
CA PHE A 115 -13.22 12.83 7.60
C PHE A 115 -14.08 11.57 7.66
N ILE A 116 -13.47 10.38 7.60
CA ILE A 116 -14.19 9.10 7.44
C ILE A 116 -14.54 8.49 8.79
N LEU A 117 -13.61 8.51 9.76
CA LEU A 117 -13.81 7.97 11.10
C LEU A 117 -14.35 9.01 12.08
N LYS A 118 -14.36 10.30 11.69
CA LYS A 118 -14.72 11.45 12.54
C LYS A 118 -13.87 11.55 13.80
N GLU A 119 -12.61 11.12 13.70
CA GLU A 119 -11.65 11.25 14.80
C GLU A 119 -11.24 12.70 15.00
N LYS A 120 -11.11 13.12 16.25
CA LYS A 120 -10.68 14.49 16.58
C LYS A 120 -9.16 14.57 16.45
N LEU A 121 -8.67 15.51 15.65
CA LEU A 121 -7.26 15.81 15.56
C LEU A 121 -6.88 16.73 16.75
N ASN A 122 -5.81 16.37 17.46
CA ASN A 122 -5.24 17.24 18.47
C ASN A 122 -4.19 18.20 17.84
N LEU A 123 -3.74 19.20 18.61
CA LEU A 123 -2.80 20.21 18.12
C LEU A 123 -1.49 19.59 17.61
N PHE A 124 -1.01 18.51 18.26
CA PHE A 124 0.22 17.82 17.82
C PHE A 124 0.05 17.18 16.44
N ILE A 125 -1.12 16.63 16.12
CA ILE A 125 -1.40 16.07 14.81
C ILE A 125 -1.44 17.20 13.76
N TYR A 126 -2.05 18.35 14.05
CA TYR A 126 -2.06 19.49 13.13
C TYR A 126 -0.64 20.00 12.83
N THR A 127 0.20 20.16 13.85
CA THR A 127 1.60 20.57 13.63
C THR A 127 2.39 19.54 12.84
N SER A 128 2.20 18.25 13.12
CA SER A 128 2.83 17.15 12.36
C SER A 128 2.38 17.13 10.90
N LEU A 129 1.09 17.37 10.63
CA LEU A 129 0.56 17.49 9.28
C LEU A 129 1.20 18.67 8.54
N PHE A 130 1.29 19.84 9.18
CA PHE A 130 1.90 21.02 8.58
C PHE A 130 3.35 20.78 8.17
N PHE A 131 4.19 20.30 9.10
CA PHE A 131 5.61 20.01 8.79
C PHE A 131 5.77 18.86 7.80
N GLY A 132 4.95 17.82 7.91
CA GLY A 132 4.99 16.68 7.00
C GLY A 132 4.65 17.06 5.56
N PHE A 133 3.56 17.81 5.34
CA PHE A 133 3.21 18.30 4.01
C PHE A 133 4.22 19.32 3.47
N THR A 134 4.81 20.16 4.31
CA THR A 134 5.92 21.02 3.91
C THR A 134 7.08 20.18 3.36
N GLY A 135 7.44 19.07 4.02
CA GLY A 135 8.44 18.12 3.52
C GLY A 135 8.07 17.52 2.17
N VAL A 136 6.81 17.13 1.96
CA VAL A 136 6.33 16.63 0.65
C VAL A 136 6.47 17.70 -0.43
N LEU A 137 6.15 18.96 -0.15
CA LEU A 137 6.30 20.06 -1.12
C LEU A 137 7.76 20.29 -1.52
N PHE A 138 8.71 20.12 -0.60
CA PHE A 138 10.14 20.19 -0.93
C PHE A 138 10.60 19.06 -1.87
N VAL A 139 9.98 17.90 -1.83
CA VAL A 139 10.28 16.78 -2.74
C VAL A 139 9.60 16.99 -4.10
N VAL A 140 8.32 17.37 -4.09
CA VAL A 140 7.52 17.53 -5.31
C VAL A 140 7.95 18.75 -6.12
N GLN A 141 8.41 19.82 -5.46
CA GLN A 141 8.86 21.09 -6.06
C GLN A 141 7.92 21.61 -7.17
N PRO A 142 6.61 21.80 -6.90
CA PRO A 142 5.67 22.23 -7.92
C PRO A 142 6.05 23.61 -8.44
N GLY A 143 6.10 23.77 -9.78
CA GLY A 143 6.46 25.02 -10.44
C GLY A 143 7.96 25.22 -10.73
N PHE A 144 8.81 24.25 -10.41
CA PHE A 144 10.22 24.22 -10.81
C PHE A 144 10.43 23.31 -12.03
N ASP A 145 11.53 23.49 -12.76
CA ASP A 145 11.87 22.67 -13.94
C ASP A 145 12.07 21.17 -13.59
N THR A 146 12.31 20.89 -12.31
CA THR A 146 12.45 19.52 -11.75
C THR A 146 11.11 18.82 -11.48
N PHE A 147 9.97 19.52 -11.65
CA PHE A 147 8.67 18.93 -11.38
C PHE A 147 8.37 17.76 -12.32
N ASN A 148 8.06 16.62 -11.73
CA ASN A 148 7.68 15.41 -12.47
C ASN A 148 6.23 15.02 -12.14
N ILE A 149 5.39 14.88 -13.16
CA ILE A 149 3.98 14.51 -13.00
C ILE A 149 3.81 13.18 -12.24
N TYR A 150 4.80 12.31 -12.29
CA TYR A 150 4.78 11.02 -11.58
C TYR A 150 4.87 11.16 -10.05
N PHE A 151 5.25 12.32 -9.53
CA PHE A 151 5.08 12.64 -8.10
C PHE A 151 3.60 12.66 -7.72
N LEU A 152 2.73 13.26 -8.54
CA LEU A 152 1.28 13.28 -8.32
C LEU A 152 0.69 11.88 -8.47
N VAL A 153 1.18 11.08 -9.42
CA VAL A 153 0.77 9.67 -9.58
C VAL A 153 1.11 8.87 -8.32
N THR A 154 2.29 9.07 -7.75
CA THR A 154 2.70 8.43 -6.49
C THR A 154 1.80 8.86 -5.32
N LEU A 155 1.53 10.16 -5.17
CA LEU A 155 0.63 10.67 -4.13
C LEU A 155 -0.80 10.15 -4.29
N LEU A 156 -1.29 9.99 -5.51
CA LEU A 156 -2.57 9.34 -5.77
C LEU A 156 -2.55 7.88 -5.27
N GLY A 157 -1.49 7.15 -5.52
CA GLY A 157 -1.28 5.81 -4.98
C GLY A 157 -1.32 5.80 -3.45
N VAL A 158 -0.61 6.74 -2.80
CA VAL A 158 -0.64 6.92 -1.33
C VAL A 158 -2.06 7.16 -0.83
N CYS A 159 -2.85 7.99 -1.52
CA CYS A 159 -4.24 8.22 -1.16
C CYS A 159 -5.09 6.93 -1.26
N LEU A 160 -4.93 6.16 -2.34
CA LEU A 160 -5.70 4.93 -2.57
C LEU A 160 -5.38 3.85 -1.52
N ILE A 161 -4.09 3.59 -1.25
CA ILE A 161 -3.70 2.59 -0.24
C ILE A 161 -4.16 2.98 1.16
N THR A 162 -4.04 4.26 1.48
CA THR A 162 -4.44 4.80 2.78
C THR A 162 -5.95 4.75 2.94
N LEU A 163 -6.71 5.14 1.91
CA LEU A 163 -8.17 5.03 1.87
C LEU A 163 -8.62 3.58 2.07
N SER A 164 -8.00 2.64 1.37
CA SER A 164 -8.23 1.21 1.52
C SER A 164 -8.05 0.74 2.97
N THR A 165 -7.02 1.24 3.65
CA THR A 165 -6.71 0.92 5.06
C THR A 165 -7.72 1.55 6.02
N VAL A 166 -8.09 2.81 5.81
CA VAL A 166 -9.07 3.52 6.66
C VAL A 166 -10.45 2.88 6.54
N ILE A 167 -10.85 2.41 5.35
CA ILE A 167 -12.10 1.65 5.17
C ILE A 167 -12.09 0.37 6.02
N VAL A 168 -10.99 -0.39 6.00
CA VAL A 168 -10.86 -1.60 6.83
C VAL A 168 -11.00 -1.27 8.32
N ASN A 169 -10.35 -0.21 8.79
CA ASN A 169 -10.43 0.22 10.18
C ASN A 169 -11.85 0.64 10.58
N LYS A 170 -12.56 1.36 9.70
CA LYS A 170 -13.95 1.78 9.93
C LYS A 170 -14.91 0.62 10.20
N PHE A 171 -14.69 -0.52 9.56
CA PHE A 171 -15.56 -1.69 9.64
C PHE A 171 -14.98 -2.82 10.49
N ASN A 172 -14.02 -2.53 11.38
CA ASN A 172 -13.48 -3.47 12.37
C ASN A 172 -12.99 -4.81 11.79
N ASN A 173 -12.04 -4.74 10.84
CA ASN A 173 -11.37 -5.92 10.31
C ASN A 173 -12.35 -7.01 9.80
N ILE A 174 -13.08 -6.69 8.74
CA ILE A 174 -14.10 -7.56 8.12
C ILE A 174 -13.57 -8.89 7.57
N ALA A 175 -12.26 -9.06 7.46
CA ALA A 175 -11.59 -10.28 7.00
C ALA A 175 -10.23 -10.46 7.69
N THR A 176 -9.62 -11.62 7.55
CA THR A 176 -8.24 -11.85 8.01
C THR A 176 -7.24 -11.14 7.10
N ALA A 177 -6.02 -10.85 7.60
CA ALA A 177 -4.95 -10.27 6.78
C ALA A 177 -4.69 -11.09 5.50
N VAL A 178 -4.71 -12.40 5.60
CA VAL A 178 -4.59 -13.33 4.46
C VAL A 178 -5.79 -13.24 3.53
N GLY A 179 -7.00 -13.07 4.06
CA GLY A 179 -8.21 -12.82 3.27
C GLY A 179 -8.10 -11.55 2.43
N TYR A 180 -7.64 -10.46 3.03
CA TYR A 180 -7.38 -9.21 2.28
C TYR A 180 -6.36 -9.39 1.16
N PHE A 181 -5.30 -10.18 1.39
CA PHE A 181 -4.31 -10.50 0.38
C PHE A 181 -4.92 -11.32 -0.77
N ILE A 182 -5.71 -12.36 -0.46
CA ILE A 182 -6.33 -13.22 -1.48
C ILE A 182 -7.31 -12.41 -2.35
N TYR A 183 -8.24 -11.66 -1.74
CA TYR A 183 -9.23 -10.89 -2.49
C TYR A 183 -8.60 -9.71 -3.27
N GLY A 184 -7.60 -9.04 -2.69
CA GLY A 184 -6.85 -8.00 -3.39
C GLY A 184 -6.10 -8.54 -4.60
N GLY A 185 -5.39 -9.66 -4.43
CA GLY A 185 -4.65 -10.29 -5.50
C GLY A 185 -5.54 -10.88 -6.60
N LEU A 186 -6.70 -11.46 -6.27
CA LEU A 186 -7.65 -11.94 -7.27
C LEU A 186 -8.06 -10.84 -8.25
N ILE A 187 -8.36 -9.64 -7.76
CA ILE A 187 -8.77 -8.52 -8.63
C ILE A 187 -7.62 -8.00 -9.50
N ILE A 188 -6.37 -8.12 -9.02
CA ILE A 188 -5.19 -7.66 -9.77
C ILE A 188 -4.79 -8.66 -10.87
N HIS A 189 -4.98 -9.96 -10.62
CA HIS A 189 -4.50 -11.03 -11.49
C HIS A 189 -5.58 -11.63 -12.41
N ILE A 190 -6.85 -11.16 -12.30
CA ILE A 190 -7.95 -11.44 -13.23
C ILE A 190 -8.07 -10.30 -14.23
#